data_27f8ffce1d82c4c1882952b078f76e0a
#
_entry.id   27f8ffce1d82c4c1882952b078f76e0a
#
_cell.length_a   1.000
_cell.length_b   1.000
_cell.length_c   1.000
_cell.angle_alpha   90.00
_cell.angle_beta   90.00
_cell.angle_gamma   90.00
#
_symmetry.space_group_name_H-M   'P 1'
#
loop_
_entity.id
_entity.type
_entity.pdbx_description
1 polymer ?
#
loop_
_entity_poly.entity_id
_entity_poly.type
_entity_poly.pdbx_seq_one_letter_code
_entity_poly.pdbx_strand_id
1 'polypeptide(L)'
;MENGDRGILSIRHNALHRHFYTSEKDFRKVALPFTPHMIMCCKSAYLYIEETGTPETLIQTFREKLSRFREQYGYSPRIIVLRDYGILAFEENAWSAQIALDTYEDLMKVSLHSEAFGGPRFLSDEQIAVVEKWEVEDNRLEISRDMQSARKVDQKITVVTGAAQGFGEGIARDLVEQGANVVVADL
;
A
#
# COMPACT_ATOMS: atom_id res chain seq x y z
N MET A 1 3.88 0.21 -17.06
CA MET A 1 5.10 0.71 -16.42
C MET A 1 6.04 1.17 -17.54
N GLU A 2 5.72 2.31 -18.15
CA GLU A 2 6.50 2.84 -19.28
C GLU A 2 7.47 3.97 -18.88
N ASN A 3 7.49 4.40 -17.63
CA ASN A 3 8.48 5.34 -17.13
C ASN A 3 8.94 4.85 -15.77
N GLY A 4 9.90 3.96 -15.73
CA GLY A 4 10.79 3.63 -14.62
C GLY A 4 10.43 3.98 -13.17
N ASP A 5 9.15 4.07 -12.81
CA ASP A 5 8.69 4.36 -11.45
C ASP A 5 9.18 3.23 -10.53
N ARG A 6 10.23 3.54 -9.81
CA ARG A 6 10.77 2.66 -8.78
C ARG A 6 9.90 2.82 -7.54
N GLY A 7 9.36 1.73 -7.04
CA GLY A 7 8.54 1.73 -5.84
C GLY A 7 8.80 0.49 -4.98
N ILE A 8 8.34 0.56 -3.77
CA ILE A 8 8.33 -0.55 -2.81
C ILE A 8 6.95 -1.18 -2.80
N LEU A 9 6.89 -2.49 -3.00
CA LEU A 9 5.69 -3.27 -2.80
C LEU A 9 5.79 -3.97 -1.44
N SER A 10 4.91 -3.58 -0.52
CA SER A 10 4.77 -4.24 0.78
C SER A 10 3.51 -5.08 0.80
N ILE A 11 3.58 -6.27 1.38
CA ILE A 11 2.43 -7.16 1.53
C ILE A 11 2.16 -7.41 3.01
N ARG A 12 0.88 -7.48 3.36
CA ARG A 12 0.43 -7.82 4.71
C ARG A 12 -0.72 -8.81 4.65
N HIS A 13 -0.67 -9.79 5.54
CA HIS A 13 -1.70 -10.81 5.68
C HIS A 13 -1.92 -11.11 7.16
N ASN A 14 -3.19 -11.03 7.61
CA ASN A 14 -3.58 -11.39 8.98
C ASN A 14 -5.05 -11.84 9.05
N ALA A 15 -5.53 -12.17 10.25
CA ALA A 15 -6.89 -12.67 10.46
C ALA A 15 -7.97 -11.62 10.09
N LEU A 16 -7.72 -10.32 10.30
CA LEU A 16 -8.64 -9.24 9.95
C LEU A 16 -8.88 -9.19 8.44
N HIS A 17 -7.83 -9.34 7.65
CA HIS A 17 -7.90 -9.24 6.19
C HIS A 17 -8.82 -10.32 5.58
N ARG A 18 -8.90 -11.49 6.19
CA ARG A 18 -9.76 -12.59 5.73
C ARG A 18 -11.24 -12.22 5.64
N HIS A 19 -11.70 -11.26 6.43
CA HIS A 19 -13.09 -10.78 6.37
C HIS A 19 -13.40 -9.98 5.10
N PHE A 20 -12.37 -9.53 4.37
CA PHE A 20 -12.54 -8.55 3.30
C PHE A 20 -11.94 -8.94 1.95
N TYR A 21 -11.10 -9.96 1.86
CA TYR A 21 -10.46 -10.34 0.60
C TYR A 21 -11.03 -11.59 -0.05
N THR A 22 -11.89 -12.36 0.61
CA THR A 22 -12.38 -13.65 0.13
C THR A 22 -13.33 -13.54 -1.05
N SER A 23 -14.03 -12.44 -1.18
CA SER A 23 -14.93 -12.16 -2.29
C SER A 23 -15.03 -10.67 -2.59
N GLU A 24 -15.46 -10.33 -3.81
CA GLU A 24 -15.75 -8.94 -4.16
C GLU A 24 -16.83 -8.32 -3.25
N LYS A 25 -17.82 -9.13 -2.82
CA LYS A 25 -18.85 -8.68 -1.88
C LYS A 25 -18.27 -8.22 -0.56
N ASP A 26 -17.30 -8.95 -0.04
CA ASP A 26 -16.63 -8.60 1.21
C ASP A 26 -15.70 -7.40 1.02
N PHE A 27 -14.98 -7.35 -0.09
CA PHE A 27 -14.16 -6.19 -0.45
C PHE A 27 -14.97 -4.90 -0.54
N ARG A 28 -16.21 -4.93 -1.03
CA ARG A 28 -17.08 -3.73 -1.11
C ARG A 28 -17.31 -3.04 0.21
N LYS A 29 -17.18 -3.73 1.34
CA LYS A 29 -17.28 -3.16 2.69
C LYS A 29 -16.10 -2.24 3.05
N VAL A 30 -15.02 -2.29 2.27
CA VAL A 30 -13.77 -1.53 2.46
C VAL A 30 -13.29 -0.89 1.15
N ALA A 31 -14.15 -0.79 0.15
CA ALA A 31 -13.80 -0.34 -1.19
C ALA A 31 -13.65 1.19 -1.32
N LEU A 32 -14.16 1.96 -0.36
CA LEU A 32 -14.17 3.42 -0.40
C LEU A 32 -13.73 4.00 0.96
N PRO A 33 -13.20 5.23 0.98
CA PRO A 33 -12.74 5.87 2.21
C PRO A 33 -13.92 6.39 3.05
N PHE A 34 -13.73 6.45 4.38
CA PHE A 34 -14.68 7.10 5.30
C PHE A 34 -14.21 8.50 5.72
N THR A 35 -12.92 8.79 5.59
CA THR A 35 -12.33 10.04 6.06
C THR A 35 -11.39 10.64 5.02
N PRO A 36 -11.18 11.97 5.04
CA PRO A 36 -10.18 12.61 4.21
C PRO A 36 -8.77 12.03 4.38
N HIS A 37 -8.39 11.68 5.61
CA HIS A 37 -7.07 11.10 5.91
C HIS A 37 -6.80 9.81 5.13
N MET A 38 -7.83 8.98 4.94
CA MET A 38 -7.69 7.75 4.15
C MET A 38 -7.40 8.04 2.68
N ILE A 39 -8.02 9.09 2.13
CA ILE A 39 -7.74 9.51 0.74
C ILE A 39 -6.27 9.94 0.60
N MET A 40 -5.75 10.65 1.58
CA MET A 40 -4.35 11.11 1.58
C MET A 40 -3.36 9.94 1.58
N CYS A 41 -3.57 8.97 2.47
CA CYS A 41 -2.65 7.86 2.64
C CYS A 41 -2.83 6.76 1.58
N CYS A 42 -4.07 6.48 1.17
CA CYS A 42 -4.42 5.31 0.35
C CYS A 42 -5.00 5.66 -1.03
N LYS A 43 -5.25 6.97 -1.33
CA LYS A 43 -6.13 7.43 -2.41
C LYS A 43 -7.59 7.00 -2.18
N SER A 44 -8.49 7.42 -3.07
CA SER A 44 -9.94 7.20 -2.93
C SER A 44 -10.43 5.88 -3.51
N ALA A 45 -9.63 5.24 -4.37
CA ALA A 45 -9.99 3.98 -5.01
C ALA A 45 -8.93 2.91 -4.75
N TYR A 46 -9.40 1.68 -4.55
CA TYR A 46 -8.57 0.51 -4.26
C TYR A 46 -8.81 -0.58 -5.31
N LEU A 47 -7.78 -1.35 -5.63
CA LEU A 47 -7.87 -2.39 -6.64
C LEU A 47 -8.12 -3.76 -5.99
N TYR A 48 -9.17 -4.47 -6.41
CA TYR A 48 -9.42 -5.84 -6.01
C TYR A 48 -9.10 -6.82 -7.14
N ILE A 49 -8.35 -7.86 -6.81
CA ILE A 49 -7.98 -8.95 -7.71
C ILE A 49 -8.50 -10.26 -7.14
N GLU A 50 -9.47 -10.84 -7.83
CA GLU A 50 -10.12 -12.09 -7.43
C GLU A 50 -9.43 -13.34 -7.98
N GLU A 51 -8.56 -13.17 -8.99
CA GLU A 51 -7.88 -14.28 -9.65
C GLU A 51 -6.96 -15.06 -8.69
N THR A 52 -7.15 -16.37 -8.63
CA THR A 52 -6.38 -17.30 -7.79
C THR A 52 -5.75 -18.44 -8.59
N GLY A 53 -5.66 -18.27 -9.91
CA GLY A 53 -5.12 -19.27 -10.83
C GLY A 53 -3.59 -19.45 -10.75
N THR A 54 -3.00 -19.83 -11.87
CA THR A 54 -1.53 -19.95 -11.98
C THR A 54 -0.85 -18.58 -11.86
N PRO A 55 0.45 -18.53 -11.52
CA PRO A 55 1.20 -17.27 -11.50
C PRO A 55 1.08 -16.48 -12.79
N GLU A 56 1.04 -17.15 -13.94
CA GLU A 56 0.96 -16.52 -15.25
C GLU A 56 -0.43 -15.85 -15.44
N THR A 57 -1.51 -16.56 -15.11
CA THR A 57 -2.86 -16.00 -15.20
C THR A 57 -3.06 -14.84 -14.22
N LEU A 58 -2.51 -14.96 -13.01
CA LEU A 58 -2.54 -13.89 -12.01
C LEU A 58 -1.82 -12.63 -12.51
N ILE A 59 -0.61 -12.77 -13.08
CA ILE A 59 0.17 -11.65 -13.61
C ILE A 59 -0.58 -10.98 -14.76
N GLN A 60 -1.20 -11.74 -15.65
CA GLN A 60 -1.96 -11.19 -16.77
C GLN A 60 -3.19 -10.43 -16.26
N THR A 61 -3.99 -11.03 -15.39
CA THR A 61 -5.16 -10.37 -14.78
C THR A 61 -4.74 -9.10 -14.04
N PHE A 62 -3.63 -9.15 -13.31
CA PHE A 62 -3.09 -7.99 -12.63
C PHE A 62 -2.78 -6.85 -13.60
N ARG A 63 -2.08 -7.11 -14.70
CA ARG A 63 -1.75 -6.11 -15.72
C ARG A 63 -2.99 -5.49 -16.34
N GLU A 64 -3.97 -6.30 -16.72
CA GLU A 64 -5.21 -5.84 -17.34
C GLU A 64 -6.03 -4.96 -16.37
N LYS A 65 -6.20 -5.41 -15.14
CA LYS A 65 -6.93 -4.64 -14.11
C LYS A 65 -6.20 -3.35 -13.73
N LEU A 66 -4.87 -3.38 -13.66
CA LEU A 66 -4.07 -2.19 -13.39
C LEU A 66 -4.18 -1.16 -14.53
N SER A 67 -4.17 -1.58 -15.78
CA SER A 67 -4.37 -0.69 -16.93
C SER A 67 -5.73 -0.02 -16.87
N ARG A 68 -6.80 -0.80 -16.69
CA ARG A 68 -8.17 -0.28 -16.57
C ARG A 68 -8.33 0.68 -15.38
N PHE A 69 -7.69 0.36 -14.25
CA PHE A 69 -7.72 1.23 -13.07
C PHE A 69 -7.09 2.59 -13.39
N ARG A 70 -5.92 2.58 -14.06
CA ARG A 70 -5.24 3.83 -14.47
C ARG A 70 -6.06 4.66 -15.47
N GLU A 71 -6.71 4.00 -16.42
CA GLU A 71 -7.59 4.65 -17.39
C GLU A 71 -8.80 5.30 -16.70
N GLN A 72 -9.35 4.64 -15.68
CA GLN A 72 -10.52 5.11 -14.95
C GLN A 72 -10.22 6.23 -13.96
N TYR A 73 -9.12 6.12 -13.20
CA TYR A 73 -8.82 7.02 -12.07
C TYR A 73 -7.68 7.99 -12.33
N GLY A 74 -6.89 7.82 -13.40
CA GLY A 74 -5.76 8.68 -13.73
C GLY A 74 -4.50 8.48 -12.89
N TYR A 75 -4.50 7.51 -11.95
CA TYR A 75 -3.36 7.17 -11.09
C TYR A 75 -3.25 5.66 -10.86
N SER A 76 -2.10 5.22 -10.34
CA SER A 76 -1.91 3.82 -9.94
C SER A 76 -2.51 3.55 -8.55
N PRO A 77 -3.15 2.39 -8.31
CA PRO A 77 -3.67 2.06 -6.99
C PRO A 77 -2.53 1.98 -5.97
N ARG A 78 -2.69 2.66 -4.83
CA ARG A 78 -1.78 2.53 -3.69
C ARG A 78 -2.06 1.26 -2.90
N ILE A 79 -3.35 0.90 -2.78
CA ILE A 79 -3.81 -0.31 -2.12
C ILE A 79 -4.37 -1.29 -3.15
N ILE A 80 -3.90 -2.52 -3.07
CA ILE A 80 -4.35 -3.64 -3.88
C ILE A 80 -4.73 -4.78 -2.93
N VAL A 81 -5.96 -5.22 -3.01
CA VAL A 81 -6.45 -6.37 -2.24
C VAL A 81 -6.44 -7.59 -3.16
N LEU A 82 -5.64 -8.57 -2.81
CA LEU A 82 -5.48 -9.79 -3.58
C LEU A 82 -6.15 -10.95 -2.83
N ARG A 83 -7.15 -11.56 -3.47
CA ARG A 83 -7.91 -12.66 -2.89
C ARG A 83 -6.97 -13.75 -2.38
N ASP A 84 -7.24 -14.23 -1.15
CA ASP A 84 -6.53 -15.29 -0.45
C ASP A 84 -5.04 -15.03 -0.14
N TYR A 85 -4.47 -13.91 -0.64
CA TYR A 85 -3.06 -13.56 -0.40
C TYR A 85 -2.89 -12.42 0.59
N GLY A 86 -3.76 -11.41 0.56
CA GLY A 86 -3.68 -10.28 1.50
C GLY A 86 -3.81 -8.93 0.85
N ILE A 87 -3.23 -7.92 1.51
CA ILE A 87 -3.24 -6.54 1.07
C ILE A 87 -1.83 -6.13 0.67
N LEU A 88 -1.72 -5.48 -0.48
CA LEU A 88 -0.48 -4.94 -0.98
C LEU A 88 -0.57 -3.42 -1.00
N ALA A 89 0.50 -2.76 -0.57
CA ALA A 89 0.70 -1.33 -0.79
C ALA A 89 1.88 -1.10 -1.72
N PHE A 90 1.69 -0.27 -2.73
CA PHE A 90 2.74 0.15 -3.65
C PHE A 90 3.00 1.64 -3.48
N GLU A 91 4.18 2.00 -2.98
CA GLU A 91 4.58 3.35 -2.62
C GLU A 91 6.03 3.64 -2.99
N GLU A 92 6.42 4.90 -2.93
CA GLU A 92 7.78 5.34 -3.24
C GLU A 92 8.83 4.77 -2.28
N ASN A 93 8.45 4.53 -1.01
CA ASN A 93 9.34 4.01 0.02
C ASN A 93 8.58 3.11 1.01
N ALA A 94 9.33 2.34 1.81
CA ALA A 94 8.77 1.39 2.76
C ALA A 94 7.94 2.04 3.87
N TRP A 95 8.30 3.25 4.30
CA TRP A 95 7.56 3.98 5.34
C TRP A 95 6.18 4.40 4.84
N SER A 96 6.10 4.97 3.64
CA SER A 96 4.81 5.33 3.01
C SER A 96 3.94 4.10 2.78
N ALA A 97 4.54 2.98 2.33
CA ALA A 97 3.83 1.72 2.16
C ALA A 97 3.28 1.19 3.50
N GLN A 98 4.04 1.32 4.58
CA GLN A 98 3.60 0.94 5.92
C GLN A 98 2.42 1.81 6.39
N ILE A 99 2.49 3.13 6.21
CA ILE A 99 1.40 4.05 6.56
C ILE A 99 0.13 3.70 5.76
N ALA A 100 0.26 3.45 4.47
CA ALA A 100 -0.88 3.07 3.63
C ALA A 100 -1.54 1.77 4.13
N LEU A 101 -0.74 0.75 4.47
CA LEU A 101 -1.23 -0.51 5.04
C LEU A 101 -1.91 -0.31 6.41
N ASP A 102 -1.30 0.46 7.30
CA ASP A 102 -1.85 0.74 8.64
C ASP A 102 -3.19 1.49 8.54
N THR A 103 -3.23 2.53 7.69
CA THR A 103 -4.45 3.31 7.44
C THR A 103 -5.55 2.45 6.83
N TYR A 104 -5.21 1.57 5.90
CA TYR A 104 -6.20 0.67 5.30
C TYR A 104 -6.68 -0.41 6.27
N GLU A 105 -5.82 -0.91 7.15
CA GLU A 105 -6.25 -1.79 8.25
C GLU A 105 -7.18 -1.08 9.23
N ASP A 106 -6.97 0.19 9.52
CA ASP A 106 -7.90 0.96 10.37
C ASP A 106 -9.27 1.11 9.69
N LEU A 107 -9.31 1.32 8.37
CA LEU A 107 -10.55 1.25 7.59
C LEU A 107 -11.26 -0.11 7.77
N MET A 108 -10.52 -1.20 7.69
CA MET A 108 -11.08 -2.54 7.90
C MET A 108 -11.60 -2.74 9.32
N LYS A 109 -10.88 -2.30 10.35
CA LYS A 109 -11.33 -2.35 11.75
C LYS A 109 -12.63 -1.58 11.93
N VAL A 110 -12.69 -0.35 11.42
CA VAL A 110 -13.91 0.48 11.47
C VAL A 110 -15.06 -0.21 10.75
N SER A 111 -14.83 -0.75 9.55
CA SER A 111 -15.85 -1.49 8.80
C SER A 111 -16.39 -2.66 9.62
N LEU A 112 -15.52 -3.51 10.16
CA LEU A 112 -15.90 -4.67 10.94
C LEU A 112 -16.70 -4.30 12.19
N HIS A 113 -16.21 -3.33 12.98
CA HIS A 113 -16.85 -2.93 14.22
C HIS A 113 -18.16 -2.15 14.01
N SER A 114 -18.33 -1.50 12.87
CA SER A 114 -19.55 -0.76 12.54
C SER A 114 -20.69 -1.65 12.04
N GLU A 115 -20.45 -2.93 11.72
CA GLU A 115 -21.48 -3.84 11.21
C GLU A 115 -22.71 -3.91 12.15
N ALA A 116 -22.49 -3.93 13.47
CA ALA A 116 -23.56 -3.94 14.47
C ALA A 116 -24.40 -2.64 14.50
N PHE A 117 -23.94 -1.58 13.86
CA PHE A 117 -24.57 -0.26 13.79
C PHE A 117 -25.05 0.10 12.38
N GLY A 118 -25.16 -0.88 11.48
CA GLY A 118 -25.61 -0.70 10.11
C GLY A 118 -24.49 -0.56 9.07
N GLY A 119 -23.25 -0.86 9.47
CA GLY A 119 -22.08 -0.86 8.62
C GLY A 119 -21.42 0.52 8.40
N PRO A 120 -20.33 0.56 7.62
CA PRO A 120 -19.59 1.79 7.39
C PRO A 120 -20.36 2.77 6.50
N ARG A 121 -20.15 4.08 6.76
CA ARG A 121 -20.64 5.16 5.90
C ARG A 121 -19.45 5.75 5.15
N PHE A 122 -19.41 5.51 3.85
CA PHE A 122 -18.38 6.04 2.97
C PHE A 122 -18.60 7.52 2.66
N LEU A 123 -17.52 8.20 2.28
CA LEU A 123 -17.62 9.55 1.72
C LEU A 123 -18.37 9.50 0.38
N SER A 124 -19.16 10.56 0.09
CA SER A 124 -19.79 10.71 -1.23
C SER A 124 -18.76 11.13 -2.30
N ASP A 125 -19.10 10.95 -3.57
CA ASP A 125 -18.24 11.35 -4.69
C ASP A 125 -17.89 12.83 -4.64
N GLU A 126 -18.84 13.69 -4.21
CA GLU A 126 -18.61 15.11 -4.05
C GLU A 126 -17.60 15.40 -2.93
N GLN A 127 -17.69 14.69 -1.80
CA GLN A 127 -16.75 14.82 -0.69
C GLN A 127 -15.36 14.33 -1.07
N ILE A 128 -15.27 13.21 -1.79
CA ILE A 128 -14.01 12.69 -2.33
C ILE A 128 -13.38 13.72 -3.27
N ALA A 129 -14.14 14.25 -4.23
CA ALA A 129 -13.65 15.23 -5.19
C ALA A 129 -13.14 16.53 -4.55
N VAL A 130 -13.74 16.95 -3.42
CA VAL A 130 -13.25 18.11 -2.65
C VAL A 130 -11.88 17.80 -2.04
N VAL A 131 -11.72 16.63 -1.42
CA VAL A 131 -10.47 16.24 -0.75
C VAL A 131 -9.35 16.04 -1.78
N GLU A 132 -9.63 15.38 -2.90
CA GLU A 132 -8.62 15.13 -3.96
C GLU A 132 -8.12 16.41 -4.65
N LYS A 133 -8.90 17.51 -4.59
CA LYS A 133 -8.51 18.82 -5.11
C LYS A 133 -7.85 19.74 -4.07
N TRP A 134 -7.66 19.27 -2.86
CA TRP A 134 -7.19 20.09 -1.75
C TRP A 134 -5.66 20.21 -1.77
N GLU A 135 -5.16 21.33 -2.27
CA GLU A 135 -3.72 21.65 -2.40
C GLU A 135 -2.92 21.54 -1.09
N VAL A 136 -3.57 21.72 0.07
CA VAL A 136 -2.91 21.61 1.39
C VAL A 136 -2.35 20.22 1.66
N GLU A 137 -2.92 19.20 1.03
CA GLU A 137 -2.52 17.80 1.23
C GLU A 137 -1.31 17.43 0.38
N ASP A 138 -1.20 17.95 -0.82
CA ASP A 138 -0.01 17.78 -1.66
C ASP A 138 1.22 18.41 -0.97
N ASN A 139 1.07 19.58 -0.35
CA ASN A 139 2.12 20.26 0.41
C ASN A 139 2.57 19.46 1.67
N ARG A 140 1.66 18.78 2.36
CA ARG A 140 2.04 17.92 3.52
C ARG A 140 2.84 16.71 3.10
N LEU A 141 2.49 16.11 1.97
CA LEU A 141 3.23 14.99 1.40
C LEU A 141 4.63 15.41 0.95
N GLU A 142 4.76 16.60 0.32
CA GLU A 142 6.06 17.17 -0.08
C GLU A 142 6.95 17.44 1.12
N ILE A 143 6.45 18.07 2.18
CA ILE A 143 7.21 18.31 3.42
C ILE A 143 7.69 17.00 4.06
N SER A 144 6.85 15.97 4.06
CA SER A 144 7.21 14.65 4.57
C SER A 144 8.29 13.98 3.72
N ARG A 145 8.28 14.18 2.39
CA ARG A 145 9.29 13.68 1.46
C ARG A 145 10.65 14.38 1.68
N ASP A 146 10.65 15.69 1.82
CA ASP A 146 11.87 16.48 2.03
C ASP A 146 12.58 16.11 3.34
N MET A 147 11.84 15.81 4.39
CA MET A 147 12.42 15.34 5.66
C MET A 147 13.09 13.96 5.56
N GLN A 148 12.71 13.13 4.58
CA GLN A 148 13.27 11.79 4.37
C GLN A 148 14.43 11.78 3.37
N SER A 149 14.53 12.76 2.47
CA SER A 149 15.55 12.80 1.40
C SER A 149 16.99 12.97 1.88
N ALA A 150 17.21 13.20 3.18
CA ALA A 150 18.53 13.37 3.76
C ALA A 150 19.34 12.07 3.95
N ARG A 151 18.76 10.88 3.71
CA ARG A 151 19.42 9.59 3.92
C ARG A 151 20.10 9.10 2.65
N LYS A 152 21.39 8.70 2.77
CA LYS A 152 22.25 8.39 1.61
C LYS A 152 21.78 7.22 0.75
N VAL A 153 21.12 6.22 1.35
CA VAL A 153 20.65 5.01 0.67
C VAL A 153 19.15 4.81 0.81
N ASP A 154 18.43 5.91 1.02
CA ASP A 154 16.97 5.87 1.10
C ASP A 154 16.37 5.19 -0.14
N GLN A 155 15.30 4.41 0.05
CA GLN A 155 14.61 3.64 -0.98
C GLN A 155 15.47 2.56 -1.70
N LYS A 156 16.72 2.32 -1.30
CA LYS A 156 17.51 1.23 -1.89
C LYS A 156 17.11 -0.11 -1.27
N ILE A 157 17.02 -1.13 -2.10
CA ILE A 157 16.91 -2.51 -1.65
C ILE A 157 18.31 -3.11 -1.73
N THR A 158 18.81 -3.56 -0.59
CA THR A 158 20.16 -4.13 -0.48
C THR A 158 20.08 -5.56 0.07
N VAL A 159 20.93 -6.42 -0.44
CA VAL A 159 21.09 -7.79 0.08
C VAL A 159 22.46 -7.87 0.72
N VAL A 160 22.51 -8.23 2.00
CA VAL A 160 23.77 -8.42 2.73
C VAL A 160 23.90 -9.89 3.10
N THR A 161 24.90 -10.55 2.55
CA THR A 161 25.23 -11.95 2.86
C THR A 161 26.20 -12.02 4.04
N GLY A 162 26.13 -13.09 4.84
CA GLY A 162 26.93 -13.21 6.07
C GLY A 162 26.50 -12.18 7.11
N ALA A 163 25.23 -11.82 7.18
CA ALA A 163 24.74 -10.67 7.93
C ALA A 163 24.09 -11.02 9.27
N ALA A 164 24.14 -12.28 9.72
CA ALA A 164 23.61 -12.68 11.02
C ALA A 164 24.51 -12.22 12.18
N GLN A 165 25.80 -11.95 11.94
CA GLN A 165 26.74 -11.52 12.96
C GLN A 165 27.94 -10.74 12.37
N GLY A 166 28.71 -10.11 13.25
CA GLY A 166 30.02 -9.50 12.91
C GLY A 166 29.90 -8.33 11.92
N PHE A 167 30.81 -8.29 10.94
CA PHE A 167 30.85 -7.19 9.96
C PHE A 167 29.59 -7.10 9.10
N GLY A 168 29.04 -8.24 8.67
CA GLY A 168 27.83 -8.26 7.86
C GLY A 168 26.62 -7.68 8.60
N GLU A 169 26.45 -8.02 9.88
CA GLU A 169 25.44 -7.44 10.75
C GLU A 169 25.63 -5.92 10.89
N GLY A 170 26.89 -5.48 11.15
CA GLY A 170 27.19 -4.05 11.28
C GLY A 170 26.86 -3.26 10.01
N ILE A 171 27.21 -3.79 8.83
CA ILE A 171 26.86 -3.20 7.53
C ILE A 171 25.35 -3.15 7.35
N ALA A 172 24.64 -4.23 7.66
CA ALA A 172 23.18 -4.29 7.51
C ALA A 172 22.49 -3.25 8.40
N ARG A 173 22.94 -3.08 9.64
CA ARG A 173 22.42 -2.06 10.56
C ARG A 173 22.66 -0.64 10.05
N ASP A 174 23.89 -0.33 9.60
CA ASP A 174 24.22 1.00 9.06
C ASP A 174 23.38 1.31 7.81
N LEU A 175 23.19 0.36 6.93
CA LEU A 175 22.32 0.52 5.75
C LEU A 175 20.87 0.81 6.14
N VAL A 176 20.32 0.14 7.17
CA VAL A 176 18.96 0.41 7.67
C VAL A 176 18.91 1.83 8.27
N GLU A 177 19.87 2.23 9.07
CA GLU A 177 19.95 3.60 9.63
C GLU A 177 20.02 4.67 8.55
N GLN A 178 20.67 4.36 7.42
CA GLN A 178 20.76 5.23 6.25
C GLN A 178 19.53 5.17 5.33
N GLY A 179 18.48 4.40 5.70
CA GLY A 179 17.20 4.35 5.00
C GLY A 179 17.03 3.23 3.98
N ALA A 180 17.96 2.29 3.88
CA ALA A 180 17.82 1.14 2.98
C ALA A 180 16.83 0.11 3.51
N ASN A 181 16.20 -0.62 2.57
CA ASN A 181 15.48 -1.85 2.84
C ASN A 181 16.48 -3.01 2.71
N VAL A 182 16.81 -3.65 3.83
CA VAL A 182 17.89 -4.64 3.87
C VAL A 182 17.34 -6.04 3.94
N VAL A 183 17.76 -6.88 3.02
CA VAL A 183 17.56 -8.34 3.05
C VAL A 183 18.83 -8.97 3.65
N VAL A 184 18.67 -9.61 4.79
CA VAL A 184 19.75 -10.35 5.47
C VAL A 184 19.74 -11.79 4.98
N ALA A 185 20.89 -12.29 4.50
CA ALA A 185 21.08 -13.66 4.10
C ALA A 185 22.29 -14.25 4.83
N ASP A 186 22.10 -15.37 5.51
CA ASP A 186 23.16 -16.08 6.23
C ASP A 186 22.91 -17.60 6.20
N LEU A 187 23.93 -18.38 6.60
CA LEU A 187 23.89 -19.84 6.68
C LEU A 187 23.61 -20.30 8.10
#